data_3e4f1c95ba6b0f2e69e080208fd3db08
#
_entry.id   3e4f1c95ba6b0f2e69e080208fd3db08
#
_cell.length_a   1.000
_cell.length_b   1.000
_cell.length_c   1.000
_cell.angle_alpha   90.00
_cell.angle_beta   90.00
_cell.angle_gamma   90.00
#
_symmetry.space_group_name_H-M   'P 1'
#
loop_
_entity.id
_entity.type
_entity.pdbx_description
1 polymer ?
#
loop_
_entity_poly.entity_id
_entity_poly.type
_entity_poly.pdbx_seq_one_letter_code
_entity_poly.pdbx_strand_id
1 'polypeptide(L)'
;MNHYRLRHILTIAIALVLSTAAWAQRQSLADHSAANKFAVKKVDFDHIRDVIRNPENIYYYPKLLKAYNSDDTTLTIEAWRNFYYGYTFQEDYNPFRESIYSNVVEQLYYKQPHSRAECDSIEKYAEKSLNDNMFDLNQMNFYIYVLKEKKKHARAAVCQYRLDRLIAAIMSCGHGTKEEPWVVIAPEHEYNIINFLGFVATDHETLDGGIDYIKVQPVAGKSTEGFYFDISRMMQITELKFPDI
;
A
#
# COMPACT_ATOMS: atom_id res chain seq x y z
N MET A 1 -12.16 -26.02 29.41
CA MET A 1 -12.78 -25.38 28.23
C MET A 1 -12.83 -23.84 28.33
N ASN A 2 -11.95 -23.19 29.13
CA ASN A 2 -11.98 -21.72 29.36
C ASN A 2 -10.67 -20.98 29.05
N HIS A 3 -9.58 -21.66 28.71
CA HIS A 3 -8.31 -20.96 28.45
C HIS A 3 -8.15 -20.41 27.02
N TYR A 4 -8.88 -20.96 26.03
CA TYR A 4 -8.81 -20.47 24.64
C TYR A 4 -9.58 -19.18 24.41
N ARG A 5 -10.71 -18.98 25.11
CA ARG A 5 -11.52 -17.75 24.99
C ARG A 5 -10.82 -16.52 25.59
N LEU A 6 -10.04 -16.70 26.66
CA LEU A 6 -9.33 -15.58 27.30
C LEU A 6 -8.15 -15.08 26.46
N ARG A 7 -7.47 -15.95 25.72
CA ARG A 7 -6.37 -15.58 24.83
C ARG A 7 -6.82 -14.74 23.63
N HIS A 8 -7.98 -15.03 23.04
CA HIS A 8 -8.54 -14.27 21.93
C HIS A 8 -9.08 -12.89 22.35
N ILE A 9 -9.62 -12.77 23.55
CA ILE A 9 -10.08 -11.49 24.09
C ILE A 9 -8.89 -10.57 24.43
N LEU A 10 -7.79 -11.11 24.94
CA LEU A 10 -6.58 -10.34 25.24
C LEU A 10 -5.86 -9.87 23.98
N THR A 11 -5.83 -10.68 22.91
CA THR A 11 -5.25 -10.31 21.60
C THR A 11 -6.05 -9.18 20.92
N ILE A 12 -7.36 -9.18 21.05
CA ILE A 12 -8.23 -8.11 20.52
C ILE A 12 -8.07 -6.80 21.31
N ALA A 13 -7.88 -6.87 22.63
CA ALA A 13 -7.71 -5.70 23.48
C ALA A 13 -6.35 -4.99 23.28
N ILE A 14 -5.28 -5.75 23.03
CA ILE A 14 -3.93 -5.19 22.77
C ILE A 14 -3.85 -4.60 21.35
N ALA A 15 -4.52 -5.17 20.36
CA ALA A 15 -4.67 -4.56 19.03
C ALA A 15 -5.39 -3.21 19.08
N LEU A 16 -6.30 -3.00 20.03
CA LEU A 16 -7.03 -1.74 20.21
C LEU A 16 -6.19 -0.59 20.80
N VAL A 17 -5.18 -0.88 21.62
CA VAL A 17 -4.40 0.18 22.29
C VAL A 17 -3.26 0.73 21.41
N LEU A 18 -2.71 -0.06 20.50
CA LEU A 18 -1.76 0.44 19.48
C LEU A 18 -2.46 1.24 18.37
N SER A 19 -3.80 1.18 18.32
CA SER A 19 -4.62 1.81 17.29
C SER A 19 -4.86 3.31 17.48
N THR A 20 -4.76 3.89 18.66
CA THR A 20 -5.28 5.25 18.88
C THR A 20 -4.43 6.36 18.22
N ALA A 21 -3.11 6.28 18.28
CA ALA A 21 -2.25 7.26 17.60
C ALA A 21 -2.19 7.01 16.09
N ALA A 22 -2.11 5.75 15.67
CA ALA A 22 -2.22 5.37 14.26
C ALA A 22 -3.64 5.63 13.71
N TRP A 23 -4.66 5.47 14.54
CA TRP A 23 -6.04 5.76 14.17
C TRP A 23 -6.30 7.27 14.03
N ALA A 24 -5.79 8.10 14.94
CA ALA A 24 -5.88 9.55 14.84
C ALA A 24 -5.13 10.09 13.60
N GLN A 25 -3.99 9.52 13.27
CA GLN A 25 -3.23 9.88 12.07
C GLN A 25 -3.92 9.40 10.79
N ARG A 26 -4.51 8.20 10.81
CA ARG A 26 -5.35 7.66 9.72
C ARG A 26 -6.63 8.48 9.54
N GLN A 27 -7.27 8.90 10.61
CA GLN A 27 -8.47 9.74 10.56
C GLN A 27 -8.15 11.12 9.99
N SER A 28 -7.00 11.73 10.33
CA SER A 28 -6.59 13.00 9.75
C SER A 28 -6.30 12.89 8.24
N LEU A 29 -5.75 11.77 7.77
CA LEU A 29 -5.52 11.53 6.33
C LEU A 29 -6.82 11.16 5.61
N ALA A 30 -7.71 10.38 6.22
CA ALA A 30 -9.03 10.08 5.68
C ALA A 30 -9.92 11.33 5.68
N ASP A 31 -9.87 12.16 6.71
CA ASP A 31 -10.57 13.45 6.77
C ASP A 31 -9.96 14.46 5.78
N HIS A 32 -8.65 14.44 5.54
CA HIS A 32 -8.01 15.20 4.47
C HIS A 32 -8.41 14.70 3.08
N SER A 33 -8.62 13.39 2.89
CA SER A 33 -9.10 12.84 1.62
C SER A 33 -10.59 13.10 1.41
N ALA A 34 -11.39 13.09 2.48
CA ALA A 34 -12.82 13.40 2.43
C ALA A 34 -13.12 14.91 2.37
N ALA A 35 -12.27 15.75 2.98
CA ALA A 35 -12.39 17.20 2.95
C ALA A 35 -11.81 17.83 1.69
N ASN A 36 -10.81 17.23 1.07
CA ASN A 36 -10.32 17.61 -0.24
C ASN A 36 -11.14 16.86 -1.30
N LYS A 37 -12.13 17.52 -1.88
CA LYS A 37 -12.66 17.20 -3.20
C LYS A 37 -11.55 17.40 -4.24
N PHE A 38 -10.49 16.60 -4.20
CA PHE A 38 -9.60 16.49 -5.35
C PHE A 38 -10.45 15.95 -6.48
N ALA A 39 -10.48 16.71 -7.59
CA ALA A 39 -11.06 16.19 -8.81
C ALA A 39 -10.38 14.85 -9.10
N VAL A 40 -11.19 13.78 -9.15
CA VAL A 40 -10.71 12.45 -9.53
C VAL A 40 -9.97 12.57 -10.84
N LYS A 41 -8.73 12.11 -10.85
CA LYS A 41 -7.91 12.08 -12.05
C LYS A 41 -7.74 10.63 -12.49
N LYS A 42 -8.53 10.20 -13.47
CA LYS A 42 -8.40 8.86 -14.05
C LYS A 42 -6.95 8.57 -14.47
N VAL A 43 -6.57 7.30 -14.44
CA VAL A 43 -5.23 6.87 -14.88
C VAL A 43 -5.21 6.79 -16.40
N ASP A 44 -4.39 7.60 -17.04
CA ASP A 44 -4.11 7.56 -18.48
C ASP A 44 -2.76 6.85 -18.68
N PHE A 45 -2.81 5.55 -18.90
CA PHE A 45 -1.60 4.75 -19.08
C PHE A 45 -0.80 5.11 -20.33
N ASP A 46 -1.45 5.56 -21.40
CA ASP A 46 -0.75 5.98 -22.62
C ASP A 46 0.04 7.26 -22.37
N HIS A 47 -0.58 8.24 -21.75
CA HIS A 47 0.12 9.46 -21.33
C HIS A 47 1.26 9.16 -20.36
N ILE A 48 1.03 8.31 -19.35
CA ILE A 48 2.07 7.90 -18.38
C ILE A 48 3.25 7.26 -19.11
N ARG A 49 2.99 6.29 -20.03
CA ARG A 49 4.03 5.64 -20.82
C ARG A 49 4.90 6.67 -21.56
N ASP A 50 4.26 7.65 -22.18
CA ASP A 50 4.96 8.63 -23.01
C ASP A 50 5.84 9.57 -22.18
N VAL A 51 5.34 10.06 -21.04
CA VAL A 51 6.11 10.98 -20.18
C VAL A 51 7.25 10.28 -19.43
N ILE A 52 7.05 9.03 -18.98
CA ILE A 52 8.09 8.31 -18.22
C ILE A 52 9.23 7.79 -19.11
N ARG A 53 9.01 7.69 -20.42
CA ARG A 53 10.05 7.27 -21.40
C ARG A 53 10.82 8.44 -21.99
N ASN A 54 10.34 9.67 -21.86
CA ASN A 54 10.98 10.85 -22.42
C ASN A 54 12.04 11.41 -21.44
N PRO A 55 13.35 11.36 -21.78
CA PRO A 55 14.43 11.85 -20.91
C PRO A 55 14.34 13.33 -20.57
N GLU A 56 13.72 14.15 -21.45
CA GLU A 56 13.54 15.58 -21.25
C GLU A 56 12.37 15.89 -20.30
N ASN A 57 11.45 14.93 -20.08
CA ASN A 57 10.32 15.12 -19.18
C ASN A 57 10.76 15.09 -17.72
N ILE A 58 10.11 15.89 -16.87
CA ILE A 58 10.33 15.89 -15.41
C ILE A 58 9.89 14.57 -14.77
N TYR A 59 8.96 13.85 -15.40
CA TYR A 59 8.44 12.55 -14.97
C TYR A 59 9.16 11.36 -15.61
N TYR A 60 10.33 11.56 -16.25
CA TYR A 60 11.15 10.47 -16.76
C TYR A 60 11.46 9.46 -15.65
N TYR A 61 11.16 8.16 -15.88
CA TYR A 61 11.18 7.16 -14.81
C TYR A 61 12.49 7.09 -14.05
N PRO A 62 13.68 7.11 -14.69
CA PRO A 62 14.95 7.14 -13.97
C PRO A 62 15.14 8.39 -13.09
N LYS A 63 14.56 9.55 -13.44
CA LYS A 63 14.58 10.74 -12.57
C LYS A 63 13.72 10.54 -11.34
N LEU A 64 12.51 9.97 -11.51
CA LEU A 64 11.60 9.67 -10.42
C LEU A 64 12.20 8.62 -9.47
N LEU A 65 12.77 7.55 -10.01
CA LEU A 65 13.45 6.51 -9.23
C LEU A 65 14.66 7.09 -8.44
N LYS A 66 15.44 7.98 -9.07
CA LYS A 66 16.53 8.68 -8.39
C LYS A 66 16.02 9.54 -7.24
N ALA A 67 14.95 10.30 -7.45
CA ALA A 67 14.34 11.13 -6.41
C ALA A 67 13.81 10.27 -5.25
N TYR A 68 13.11 9.16 -5.55
CA TYR A 68 12.68 8.19 -4.56
C TYR A 68 13.86 7.64 -3.74
N ASN A 69 14.94 7.22 -4.38
CA ASN A 69 16.12 6.65 -3.72
C ASN A 69 16.93 7.69 -2.93
N SER A 70 16.76 8.98 -3.25
CA SER A 70 17.42 10.10 -2.53
C SER A 70 16.57 10.67 -1.39
N ASP A 71 15.47 10.00 -1.01
CA ASP A 71 14.54 10.46 0.03
C ASP A 71 13.94 11.85 -0.25
N ASP A 72 13.71 12.18 -1.55
CA ASP A 72 13.14 13.46 -1.94
C ASP A 72 11.67 13.56 -1.53
N THR A 73 11.41 14.41 -0.53
CA THR A 73 10.06 14.65 0.00
C THR A 73 9.33 15.80 -0.69
N THR A 74 9.89 16.35 -1.77
CA THR A 74 9.29 17.48 -2.52
C THR A 74 8.47 17.05 -3.74
N LEU A 75 8.48 15.75 -4.06
CA LEU A 75 7.74 15.21 -5.21
C LEU A 75 6.25 15.51 -5.11
N THR A 76 5.68 16.04 -6.20
CA THR A 76 4.25 16.28 -6.32
C THR A 76 3.45 14.98 -6.37
N ILE A 77 2.15 15.05 -6.10
CA ILE A 77 1.27 13.88 -6.25
C ILE A 77 1.28 13.34 -7.68
N GLU A 78 1.41 14.21 -8.68
CA GLU A 78 1.52 13.80 -10.07
C GLU A 78 2.83 13.03 -10.35
N ALA A 79 3.94 13.43 -9.74
CA ALA A 79 5.19 12.68 -9.82
C ALA A 79 5.03 11.28 -9.21
N TRP A 80 4.36 11.17 -8.06
CA TRP A 80 4.06 9.89 -7.41
C TRP A 80 3.13 9.02 -8.24
N ARG A 81 2.12 9.60 -8.91
CA ARG A 81 1.26 8.87 -9.85
C ARG A 81 2.06 8.30 -11.02
N ASN A 82 2.89 9.13 -11.67
CA ASN A 82 3.74 8.68 -12.77
C ASN A 82 4.78 7.64 -12.31
N PHE A 83 5.28 7.73 -11.08
CA PHE A 83 6.19 6.76 -10.53
C PHE A 83 5.51 5.41 -10.25
N TYR A 84 4.38 5.42 -9.56
CA TYR A 84 3.62 4.23 -9.19
C TYR A 84 3.06 3.51 -10.41
N TYR A 85 2.24 4.18 -11.22
CA TYR A 85 1.66 3.57 -12.44
C TYR A 85 2.70 3.32 -13.53
N GLY A 86 3.73 4.15 -13.60
CA GLY A 86 4.84 4.02 -14.52
C GLY A 86 5.69 2.77 -14.29
N TYR A 87 5.63 2.18 -13.08
CA TYR A 87 6.30 0.92 -12.79
C TYR A 87 5.75 -0.23 -13.64
N THR A 88 4.48 -0.21 -14.03
CA THR A 88 3.88 -1.23 -14.91
C THR A 88 4.52 -1.30 -16.30
N PHE A 89 5.31 -0.32 -16.69
CA PHE A 89 6.04 -0.29 -17.96
C PHE A 89 7.53 -0.67 -17.82
N GLN A 90 7.99 -0.94 -16.61
CA GLN A 90 9.37 -1.36 -16.38
C GLN A 90 9.54 -2.85 -16.71
N GLU A 91 10.74 -3.21 -17.15
CA GLU A 91 11.04 -4.59 -17.55
C GLU A 91 10.86 -5.57 -16.40
N ASP A 92 11.26 -5.15 -15.20
CA ASP A 92 11.21 -5.95 -13.98
C ASP A 92 9.84 -5.93 -13.28
N TYR A 93 8.82 -5.24 -13.81
CA TYR A 93 7.48 -5.24 -13.21
C TYR A 93 6.89 -6.65 -13.18
N ASN A 94 6.50 -7.05 -11.99
CA ASN A 94 5.75 -8.27 -11.70
C ASN A 94 4.70 -7.94 -10.63
N PRO A 95 3.39 -8.04 -10.93
CA PRO A 95 2.33 -7.72 -9.97
C PRO A 95 2.31 -8.65 -8.75
N PHE A 96 2.88 -9.85 -8.87
CA PHE A 96 2.97 -10.86 -7.82
C PHE A 96 4.37 -10.94 -7.21
N ARG A 97 5.15 -9.86 -7.32
CA ARG A 97 6.51 -9.82 -6.78
C ARG A 97 6.46 -9.89 -5.25
N GLU A 98 7.00 -10.95 -4.70
CA GLU A 98 7.19 -11.16 -3.28
C GLU A 98 8.67 -11.34 -2.98
N SER A 99 9.17 -10.67 -1.94
CA SER A 99 10.53 -10.89 -1.47
C SER A 99 10.61 -12.17 -0.63
N ILE A 100 11.70 -12.90 -0.79
CA ILE A 100 11.98 -14.08 0.08
C ILE A 100 12.09 -13.71 1.57
N TYR A 101 12.25 -12.42 1.88
CA TYR A 101 12.36 -11.91 3.25
C TYR A 101 11.00 -11.53 3.85
N SER A 102 9.94 -11.34 3.05
CA SER A 102 8.62 -10.86 3.51
C SER A 102 8.04 -11.75 4.59
N ASN A 103 8.02 -13.05 4.38
CA ASN A 103 7.48 -14.02 5.35
C ASN A 103 8.22 -14.00 6.70
N VAL A 104 9.55 -13.83 6.68
CA VAL A 104 10.35 -13.73 7.92
C VAL A 104 9.95 -12.50 8.73
N VAL A 105 9.75 -11.36 8.05
CA VAL A 105 9.32 -10.11 8.69
C VAL A 105 7.94 -10.28 9.30
N GLU A 106 6.98 -10.84 8.57
CA GLU A 106 5.61 -11.05 9.04
C GLU A 106 5.55 -11.94 10.26
N GLN A 107 6.22 -13.08 10.23
CA GLN A 107 6.27 -14.02 11.36
C GLN A 107 6.85 -13.36 12.61
N LEU A 108 7.90 -12.54 12.46
CA LEU A 108 8.47 -11.80 13.58
C LEU A 108 7.53 -10.69 14.05
N TYR A 109 6.96 -9.91 13.12
CA TYR A 109 6.11 -8.77 13.43
C TYR A 109 4.87 -9.15 14.24
N TYR A 110 4.22 -10.26 13.90
CA TYR A 110 3.01 -10.71 14.61
C TYR A 110 3.31 -11.43 15.95
N LYS A 111 4.56 -11.70 16.25
CA LYS A 111 4.98 -12.34 17.51
C LYS A 111 5.24 -11.29 18.60
N GLN A 112 4.29 -10.47 18.92
CA GLN A 112 4.45 -9.44 19.96
C GLN A 112 4.42 -10.01 21.39
N PRO A 113 5.15 -9.37 22.37
CA PRO A 113 6.05 -8.22 22.23
C PRO A 113 7.41 -8.61 21.62
N HIS A 114 8.11 -7.63 21.02
CA HIS A 114 9.41 -7.85 20.39
C HIS A 114 10.57 -7.59 21.34
N SER A 115 11.55 -8.51 21.35
CA SER A 115 12.87 -8.27 21.91
C SER A 115 13.69 -7.32 21.00
N ARG A 116 14.78 -6.76 21.52
CA ARG A 116 15.69 -5.94 20.74
C ARG A 116 16.26 -6.70 19.51
N ALA A 117 16.60 -7.97 19.70
CA ALA A 117 17.13 -8.81 18.62
C ALA A 117 16.08 -9.08 17.51
N GLU A 118 14.80 -9.24 17.88
CA GLU A 118 13.70 -9.34 16.92
C GLU A 118 13.49 -8.03 16.17
N CYS A 119 13.54 -6.87 16.86
CA CYS A 119 13.51 -5.58 16.18
C CYS A 119 14.69 -5.39 15.22
N ASP A 120 15.89 -5.84 15.55
CA ASP A 120 17.04 -5.79 14.65
C ASP A 120 16.83 -6.68 13.43
N SER A 121 16.21 -7.85 13.61
CA SER A 121 15.89 -8.77 12.52
C SER A 121 14.78 -8.21 11.61
N ILE A 122 13.69 -7.66 12.19
CA ILE A 122 12.61 -7.03 11.42
C ILE A 122 13.18 -5.86 10.59
N GLU A 123 13.98 -4.97 11.19
CA GLU A 123 14.59 -3.86 10.46
C GLU A 123 15.42 -4.36 9.27
N LYS A 124 16.32 -5.32 9.52
CA LYS A 124 17.21 -5.87 8.50
C LYS A 124 16.46 -6.51 7.33
N TYR A 125 15.45 -7.32 7.63
CA TYR A 125 14.75 -8.08 6.59
C TYR A 125 13.66 -7.26 5.90
N ALA A 126 13.00 -6.33 6.58
CA ALA A 126 12.09 -5.38 5.94
C ALA A 126 12.84 -4.46 4.97
N GLU A 127 14.03 -3.96 5.33
CA GLU A 127 14.86 -3.18 4.41
C GLU A 127 15.25 -3.99 3.17
N LYS A 128 15.62 -5.26 3.31
CA LYS A 128 15.91 -6.13 2.17
C LYS A 128 14.68 -6.41 1.33
N SER A 129 13.52 -6.67 1.97
CA SER A 129 12.26 -6.86 1.27
C SER A 129 11.89 -5.64 0.43
N LEU A 130 12.03 -4.43 0.99
CA LEU A 130 11.77 -3.18 0.27
C LEU A 130 12.77 -2.89 -0.86
N ASN A 131 14.00 -3.42 -0.79
CA ASN A 131 14.95 -3.37 -1.90
C ASN A 131 14.54 -4.32 -3.04
N ASP A 132 13.91 -5.46 -2.72
CA ASP A 132 13.39 -6.39 -3.72
C ASP A 132 12.06 -5.89 -4.32
N ASN A 133 11.16 -5.34 -3.49
CA ASN A 133 9.88 -4.77 -3.89
C ASN A 133 9.63 -3.43 -3.20
N MET A 134 9.99 -2.33 -3.86
CA MET A 134 9.87 -0.98 -3.32
C MET A 134 8.42 -0.51 -3.12
N PHE A 135 7.44 -1.20 -3.69
CA PHE A 135 6.02 -0.91 -3.58
C PHE A 135 5.27 -1.83 -2.61
N ASP A 136 5.97 -2.67 -1.85
CA ASP A 136 5.36 -3.49 -0.81
C ASP A 136 4.92 -2.62 0.38
N LEU A 137 3.62 -2.25 0.40
CA LEU A 137 3.06 -1.36 1.42
C LEU A 137 3.01 -2.03 2.80
N ASN A 138 2.90 -3.36 2.87
CA ASN A 138 2.96 -4.10 4.14
C ASN A 138 4.35 -4.01 4.75
N GLN A 139 5.39 -4.29 3.96
CA GLN A 139 6.77 -4.21 4.43
C GLN A 139 7.16 -2.78 4.81
N MET A 140 6.63 -1.74 4.12
CA MET A 140 6.79 -0.36 4.56
C MET A 140 6.20 -0.14 5.96
N ASN A 141 5.00 -0.65 6.24
CA ASN A 141 4.38 -0.53 7.56
C ASN A 141 5.22 -1.21 8.64
N PHE A 142 5.71 -2.42 8.41
CA PHE A 142 6.56 -3.16 9.36
C PHE A 142 7.88 -2.43 9.61
N TYR A 143 8.47 -1.88 8.53
CA TYR A 143 9.70 -1.10 8.63
C TYR A 143 9.50 0.20 9.41
N ILE A 144 8.43 0.94 9.17
CA ILE A 144 8.07 2.14 9.92
C ILE A 144 7.90 1.82 11.40
N TYR A 145 7.19 0.74 11.72
CA TYR A 145 6.99 0.30 13.10
C TYR A 145 8.32 0.05 13.80
N VAL A 146 9.19 -0.79 13.24
CA VAL A 146 10.46 -1.14 13.89
C VAL A 146 11.42 0.03 13.99
N LEU A 147 11.41 0.96 13.02
CA LEU A 147 12.19 2.19 13.09
C LEU A 147 11.74 3.09 14.26
N LYS A 148 10.40 3.16 14.49
CA LYS A 148 9.84 3.90 15.64
C LYS A 148 10.24 3.24 16.98
N GLU A 149 10.12 1.91 17.10
CA GLU A 149 10.57 1.14 18.27
C GLU A 149 12.05 1.37 18.58
N LYS A 150 12.88 1.44 17.56
CA LYS A 150 14.33 1.70 17.66
C LYS A 150 14.67 3.19 17.75
N LYS A 151 13.68 4.08 17.89
CA LYS A 151 13.85 5.54 17.98
C LYS A 151 14.56 6.17 16.77
N LYS A 152 14.51 5.53 15.60
CA LYS A 152 15.05 6.04 14.33
C LYS A 152 14.02 6.93 13.62
N HIS A 153 13.56 7.98 14.31
CA HIS A 153 12.40 8.78 13.90
C HIS A 153 12.55 9.45 12.54
N ALA A 154 13.72 9.92 12.17
CA ALA A 154 13.95 10.55 10.85
C ALA A 154 13.73 9.56 9.72
N ARG A 155 14.30 8.35 9.80
CA ARG A 155 14.08 7.29 8.79
C ARG A 155 12.62 6.83 8.75
N ALA A 156 12.00 6.69 9.94
CA ALA A 156 10.57 6.35 10.03
C ALA A 156 9.69 7.39 9.34
N ALA A 157 10.00 8.69 9.50
CA ALA A 157 9.26 9.77 8.85
C ALA A 157 9.38 9.75 7.32
N VAL A 158 10.56 9.48 6.78
CA VAL A 158 10.76 9.33 5.32
C VAL A 158 9.98 8.14 4.77
N CYS A 159 10.05 6.99 5.43
CA CYS A 159 9.30 5.80 5.00
C CYS A 159 7.78 6.03 5.11
N GLN A 160 7.31 6.70 6.17
CA GLN A 160 5.91 7.08 6.33
C GLN A 160 5.45 8.02 5.20
N TYR A 161 6.27 9.03 4.85
CA TYR A 161 5.99 9.91 3.73
C TYR A 161 5.82 9.13 2.42
N ARG A 162 6.71 8.18 2.13
CA ARG A 162 6.61 7.33 0.92
C ARG A 162 5.30 6.55 0.90
N LEU A 163 4.97 5.89 2.00
CA LEU A 163 3.72 5.13 2.14
C LEU A 163 2.50 6.02 1.93
N ASP A 164 2.45 7.18 2.60
CA ASP A 164 1.34 8.14 2.48
C ASP A 164 1.17 8.65 1.05
N ARG A 165 2.27 8.88 0.32
CA ARG A 165 2.23 9.33 -1.07
C ARG A 165 1.79 8.25 -2.05
N LEU A 166 2.18 7.00 -1.84
CA LEU A 166 1.72 5.87 -2.65
C LEU A 166 0.21 5.65 -2.45
N ILE A 167 -0.25 5.64 -1.21
CA ILE A 167 -1.69 5.57 -0.89
C ILE A 167 -2.44 6.73 -1.54
N ALA A 168 -1.93 7.96 -1.42
CA ALA A 168 -2.54 9.13 -2.03
C ALA A 168 -2.56 9.05 -3.58
N ALA A 169 -1.53 8.50 -4.20
CA ALA A 169 -1.49 8.28 -5.65
C ALA A 169 -2.59 7.30 -6.09
N ILE A 170 -2.78 6.19 -5.38
CA ILE A 170 -3.85 5.23 -5.63
C ILE A 170 -5.22 5.88 -5.43
N MET A 171 -5.44 6.52 -4.29
CA MET A 171 -6.75 7.09 -3.95
C MET A 171 -7.13 8.30 -4.84
N SER A 172 -6.17 8.94 -5.49
CA SER A 172 -6.42 10.10 -6.36
C SER A 172 -7.10 9.74 -7.70
N CYS A 173 -7.18 8.46 -8.06
CA CYS A 173 -7.74 8.04 -9.35
C CYS A 173 -9.23 7.66 -9.30
N GLY A 174 -9.82 7.55 -8.13
CA GLY A 174 -11.21 7.13 -7.95
C GLY A 174 -11.70 7.33 -6.53
N HIS A 175 -12.89 6.82 -6.27
CA HIS A 175 -13.52 6.79 -4.95
C HIS A 175 -13.74 5.36 -4.42
N GLY A 176 -13.25 4.34 -5.11
CA GLY A 176 -13.49 2.93 -4.78
C GLY A 176 -14.94 2.51 -4.98
N THR A 177 -15.68 3.23 -5.82
CA THR A 177 -17.05 2.89 -6.24
C THR A 177 -17.01 2.14 -7.57
N LYS A 178 -18.13 1.55 -7.97
CA LYS A 178 -18.23 0.84 -9.26
C LYS A 178 -17.96 1.75 -10.46
N GLU A 179 -18.38 3.01 -10.37
CA GLU A 179 -18.21 4.03 -11.42
C GLU A 179 -16.81 4.62 -11.45
N GLU A 180 -16.16 4.67 -10.27
CA GLU A 180 -14.84 5.25 -10.08
C GLU A 180 -13.98 4.34 -9.20
N PRO A 181 -13.60 3.13 -9.68
CA PRO A 181 -12.75 2.21 -8.94
C PRO A 181 -11.36 2.78 -8.75
N TRP A 182 -10.66 2.32 -7.72
CA TRP A 182 -9.24 2.61 -7.56
C TRP A 182 -8.41 1.68 -8.42
N VAL A 183 -7.48 2.24 -9.18
CA VAL A 183 -6.54 1.46 -10.01
C VAL A 183 -5.36 1.03 -9.14
N VAL A 184 -5.05 -0.26 -9.16
CA VAL A 184 -3.89 -0.83 -8.43
C VAL A 184 -2.95 -1.58 -9.38
N ILE A 185 -1.70 -1.75 -8.95
CA ILE A 185 -0.65 -2.45 -9.73
C ILE A 185 -0.16 -3.74 -9.06
N ALA A 186 -0.70 -4.09 -7.91
CA ALA A 186 -0.46 -5.37 -7.23
C ALA A 186 -1.71 -5.74 -6.40
N PRO A 187 -2.05 -7.05 -6.27
CA PRO A 187 -3.25 -7.49 -5.56
C PRO A 187 -3.26 -7.07 -4.09
N GLU A 188 -2.11 -7.05 -3.43
CA GLU A 188 -2.00 -6.68 -2.01
C GLU A 188 -2.40 -5.22 -1.75
N HIS A 189 -2.27 -4.35 -2.76
CA HIS A 189 -2.61 -2.93 -2.61
C HIS A 189 -4.09 -2.70 -2.35
N GLU A 190 -4.97 -3.56 -2.85
CA GLU A 190 -6.41 -3.53 -2.57
C GLU A 190 -6.67 -3.65 -1.06
N TYR A 191 -6.11 -4.68 -0.45
CA TYR A 191 -6.23 -4.94 0.98
C TYR A 191 -5.54 -3.87 1.81
N ASN A 192 -4.40 -3.33 1.33
CA ASN A 192 -3.73 -2.23 2.00
C ASN A 192 -4.59 -0.96 2.05
N ILE A 193 -5.29 -0.61 0.96
CA ILE A 193 -6.21 0.53 0.92
C ILE A 193 -7.41 0.29 1.85
N ILE A 194 -8.01 -0.90 1.82
CA ILE A 194 -9.12 -1.28 2.70
C ILE A 194 -8.71 -1.14 4.17
N ASN A 195 -7.54 -1.69 4.55
CA ASN A 195 -7.00 -1.59 5.90
C ASN A 195 -6.66 -0.15 6.28
N PHE A 196 -6.13 0.65 5.35
CA PHE A 196 -5.86 2.08 5.56
C PHE A 196 -7.15 2.85 5.88
N LEU A 197 -8.26 2.53 5.22
CA LEU A 197 -9.57 3.13 5.47
C LEU A 197 -10.24 2.63 6.77
N GLY A 198 -9.62 1.68 7.47
CA GLY A 198 -10.10 1.13 8.72
C GLY A 198 -11.18 0.08 8.56
N PHE A 199 -11.24 -0.59 7.40
CA PHE A 199 -12.12 -1.72 7.15
C PHE A 199 -11.34 -3.03 7.17
N VAL A 200 -12.07 -4.15 7.25
CA VAL A 200 -11.55 -5.51 7.16
C VAL A 200 -12.25 -6.22 6.01
N ALA A 201 -11.47 -6.71 5.04
CA ALA A 201 -12.00 -7.48 3.93
C ALA A 201 -12.58 -8.82 4.40
N THR A 202 -13.70 -9.25 3.80
CA THR A 202 -14.40 -10.50 4.14
C THR A 202 -14.59 -11.42 2.95
N ASP A 203 -14.70 -10.87 1.77
CA ASP A 203 -14.96 -11.63 0.54
C ASP A 203 -14.40 -10.87 -0.66
N HIS A 204 -14.11 -11.56 -1.76
CA HIS A 204 -13.52 -11.02 -2.97
C HIS A 204 -14.18 -11.65 -4.20
N GLU A 205 -14.55 -10.83 -5.15
CA GLU A 205 -15.16 -11.23 -6.42
C GLU A 205 -14.53 -10.44 -7.57
N THR A 206 -13.98 -11.14 -8.55
CA THR A 206 -13.52 -10.51 -9.80
C THR A 206 -14.68 -10.46 -10.78
N LEU A 207 -15.03 -9.26 -11.21
CA LEU A 207 -16.08 -8.94 -12.16
C LEU A 207 -15.50 -8.82 -13.58
N ASP A 208 -16.39 -8.77 -14.57
CA ASP A 208 -16.00 -8.57 -15.97
C ASP A 208 -15.20 -7.26 -16.16
N GLY A 209 -14.23 -7.28 -17.07
CA GLY A 209 -13.43 -6.11 -17.43
C GLY A 209 -12.26 -5.84 -16.49
N GLY A 210 -11.91 -6.77 -15.59
CA GLY A 210 -10.79 -6.61 -14.67
C GLY A 210 -11.10 -5.66 -13.53
N ILE A 211 -12.30 -5.80 -12.97
CA ILE A 211 -12.74 -5.07 -11.78
C ILE A 211 -12.87 -6.06 -10.62
N ASP A 212 -12.19 -5.80 -9.53
CA ASP A 212 -12.36 -6.53 -8.29
C ASP A 212 -13.32 -5.79 -7.35
N TYR A 213 -14.25 -6.56 -6.77
CA TYR A 213 -15.11 -6.09 -5.69
C TYR A 213 -14.76 -6.82 -4.39
N ILE A 214 -14.32 -6.06 -3.39
CA ILE A 214 -13.95 -6.60 -2.10
C ILE A 214 -14.96 -6.14 -1.06
N LYS A 215 -15.72 -7.09 -0.50
CA LYS A 215 -16.63 -6.86 0.60
C LYS A 215 -15.88 -6.61 1.88
N VAL A 216 -16.46 -5.79 2.74
CA VAL A 216 -15.87 -5.45 4.03
C VAL A 216 -16.82 -5.76 5.19
N GLN A 217 -16.25 -5.96 6.37
CA GLN A 217 -17.05 -6.09 7.60
C GLN A 217 -17.83 -4.80 7.85
N PRO A 218 -19.11 -4.91 8.27
CA PRO A 218 -19.88 -3.74 8.68
C PRO A 218 -19.18 -2.97 9.80
N VAL A 219 -19.08 -1.66 9.63
CA VAL A 219 -18.54 -0.74 10.65
C VAL A 219 -19.69 0.15 11.15
N ALA A 220 -19.85 0.25 12.47
CA ALA A 220 -20.90 1.05 13.07
C ALA A 220 -20.84 2.50 12.57
N GLY A 221 -21.99 3.01 12.08
CA GLY A 221 -22.09 4.37 11.53
C GLY A 221 -21.59 4.56 10.12
N LYS A 222 -21.15 3.50 9.42
CA LYS A 222 -20.77 3.53 8.01
C LYS A 222 -21.68 2.60 7.20
N SER A 223 -22.11 3.04 6.03
CA SER A 223 -22.96 2.27 5.09
C SER A 223 -22.15 1.52 4.02
N THR A 224 -20.84 1.55 4.10
CA THR A 224 -19.96 0.93 3.10
C THR A 224 -20.00 -0.59 3.23
N GLU A 225 -20.37 -1.28 2.16
CA GLU A 225 -20.42 -2.75 2.06
C GLU A 225 -19.18 -3.35 1.40
N GLY A 226 -18.48 -2.56 0.59
CA GLY A 226 -17.27 -2.99 -0.12
C GLY A 226 -16.69 -1.87 -0.97
N PHE A 227 -15.60 -2.21 -1.66
CA PHE A 227 -14.86 -1.30 -2.54
C PHE A 227 -14.54 -1.97 -3.87
N TYR A 228 -14.41 -1.15 -4.91
CA TYR A 228 -14.10 -1.58 -6.27
C TYR A 228 -12.69 -1.15 -6.64
N PHE A 229 -11.96 -2.07 -7.28
CA PHE A 229 -10.61 -1.86 -7.77
C PHE A 229 -10.53 -2.23 -9.25
N ASP A 230 -9.80 -1.42 -10.02
CA ASP A 230 -9.49 -1.71 -11.42
C ASP A 230 -8.11 -2.39 -11.48
N ILE A 231 -8.12 -3.66 -11.83
CA ILE A 231 -6.95 -4.52 -12.01
C ILE A 231 -6.65 -4.82 -13.49
N SER A 232 -7.38 -4.18 -14.40
CA SER A 232 -7.30 -4.46 -15.85
C SER A 232 -5.87 -4.35 -16.39
N ARG A 233 -5.12 -3.32 -15.95
CA ARG A 233 -3.72 -3.16 -16.33
C ARG A 233 -2.83 -4.28 -15.81
N MET A 234 -3.05 -4.71 -14.60
CA MET A 234 -2.32 -5.82 -13.98
C MET A 234 -2.59 -7.13 -14.74
N MET A 235 -3.86 -7.43 -15.02
CA MET A 235 -4.26 -8.60 -15.82
C MET A 235 -3.61 -8.60 -17.19
N GLN A 236 -3.69 -7.48 -17.93
CA GLN A 236 -3.06 -7.33 -19.24
C GLN A 236 -1.57 -7.67 -19.23
N ILE A 237 -0.82 -7.18 -18.21
CA ILE A 237 0.61 -7.46 -18.13
C ILE A 237 0.87 -8.91 -17.69
N THR A 238 0.02 -9.47 -16.83
CA THR A 238 0.11 -10.88 -16.42
C THR A 238 -0.05 -11.81 -17.64
N GLU A 239 -1.06 -11.60 -18.47
CA GLU A 239 -1.26 -12.38 -19.69
C GLU A 239 -0.06 -12.27 -20.65
N LEU A 240 0.57 -11.09 -20.75
CA LEU A 240 1.70 -10.87 -21.65
C LEU A 240 3.01 -11.48 -21.14
N LYS A 241 3.28 -11.39 -19.84
CA LYS A 241 4.57 -11.80 -19.25
C LYS A 241 4.54 -13.20 -18.64
N PHE A 242 3.39 -13.64 -18.19
CA PHE A 242 3.21 -14.88 -17.43
C PHE A 242 2.01 -15.69 -17.96
N PRO A 243 2.02 -16.10 -19.24
CA PRO A 243 0.86 -16.74 -19.89
C PRO A 243 0.47 -18.09 -19.26
N ASP A 244 1.31 -18.67 -18.43
CA ASP A 244 1.12 -19.98 -17.78
C ASP A 244 0.62 -19.86 -16.31
N ILE A 245 0.30 -18.64 -15.83
CA ILE A 245 -0.26 -18.39 -14.49
C ILE A 245 -1.81 -18.11 -14.59
#